data_820bc5c34475152af27bd676d6fe5f02
#
_entry.id   820bc5c34475152af27bd676d6fe5f02
#
_cell.length_a   1.000
_cell.length_b   1.000
_cell.length_c   1.000
_cell.angle_alpha   90.00
_cell.angle_beta   90.00
_cell.angle_gamma   90.00
#
_symmetry.space_group_name_H-M   'P 1'
#
loop_
_entity.id
_entity.type
_entity.pdbx_description
1 polymer ?
#
loop_
_entity_poly.entity_id
_entity_poly.type
_entity_poly.pdbx_seq_one_letter_code
_entity_poly.pdbx_strand_id
1 'polypeptide(L)'
;MIGEGTAETLLAVDVGSVNTRASLFDAVEGRYSLVATGRAPSTVGPPLFDALEGVRQALEQLQSITGRDFLDETDALIKPVRLDGAGVDAFTVCTSAGPSVRTVLVGLMPGVSLDSARRLAASSYMNVLVEISLLDGRKDEERIDAIIAARPHLILIIGGTNAGATDSVMRLVKSVGLAVSLMPDDQAPGIVFAGNEQLSAAVSEVFHHYPSIALLPNLRPSLEQEDLIPTQLRLAEFIAELRSDHVVGYEELDDWSEGSLMLSADAFGRILTYLSEVHGGAKGVLGVDLGASHTTIASAFGGKPHLSIRSDLGLGASLPGLLKRRSMSDIMRWLPIEVPEGVVQDYIYNKALHSRTIPVELDELYIEFALARELINVALGEARKSWPGEGDRGSSLLPAMEPIIAPGSVLSQTPHPGY
;
A
#
# COMPACT_ATOMS: atom_id res chain seq x y z
N MET A 1 -8.27 15.93 -25.94
CA MET A 1 -7.79 17.33 -26.11
C MET A 1 -7.66 17.91 -24.72
N ILE A 2 -6.54 18.54 -24.42
CA ILE A 2 -6.30 19.25 -23.18
C ILE A 2 -7.12 20.54 -23.24
N GLY A 3 -7.95 20.83 -22.21
CA GLY A 3 -8.81 22.03 -22.17
C GLY A 3 -8.03 23.31 -21.88
N GLU A 4 -8.61 24.47 -22.16
CA GLU A 4 -8.03 25.76 -21.75
C GLU A 4 -7.83 25.79 -20.22
N GLY A 5 -6.60 26.06 -19.75
CA GLY A 5 -6.20 26.06 -18.32
C GLY A 5 -5.62 24.74 -17.82
N THR A 6 -5.39 23.75 -18.68
CA THR A 6 -4.66 22.53 -18.33
C THR A 6 -3.15 22.79 -18.38
N ALA A 7 -2.41 22.23 -17.41
CA ALA A 7 -0.96 22.32 -17.35
C ALA A 7 -0.31 21.79 -18.65
N GLU A 8 0.61 22.55 -19.23
CA GLU A 8 1.32 22.11 -20.43
C GLU A 8 2.46 21.15 -20.09
N THR A 9 3.03 21.28 -18.89
CA THR A 9 4.12 20.45 -18.39
C THR A 9 3.72 19.83 -17.05
N LEU A 10 3.87 18.51 -16.96
CA LEU A 10 3.56 17.74 -15.76
C LEU A 10 4.79 16.94 -15.31
N LEU A 11 5.13 17.06 -14.04
CA LEU A 11 6.13 16.22 -13.38
C LEU A 11 5.42 15.22 -12.43
N ALA A 12 5.59 13.94 -12.69
CA ALA A 12 5.06 12.87 -11.86
C ALA A 12 6.20 12.15 -11.14
N VAL A 13 6.12 12.07 -9.82
CA VAL A 13 7.11 11.39 -8.99
C VAL A 13 6.52 10.17 -8.31
N ASP A 14 7.25 9.06 -8.36
CA ASP A 14 6.94 7.83 -7.63
C ASP A 14 8.09 7.53 -6.64
N VAL A 15 7.78 7.58 -5.35
CA VAL A 15 8.71 7.30 -4.26
C VAL A 15 8.53 5.85 -3.83
N GLY A 16 9.35 4.97 -4.40
CA GLY A 16 9.37 3.55 -4.02
C GLY A 16 10.33 3.24 -2.86
N SER A 17 10.25 2.04 -2.30
CA SER A 17 11.13 1.61 -1.20
C SER A 17 12.59 1.37 -1.60
N VAL A 18 12.85 1.18 -2.90
CA VAL A 18 14.20 0.92 -3.45
C VAL A 18 14.65 2.04 -4.38
N ASN A 19 13.76 2.54 -5.22
CA ASN A 19 14.03 3.59 -6.19
C ASN A 19 13.00 4.70 -6.10
N THR A 20 13.44 5.93 -6.33
CA THR A 20 12.61 7.09 -6.62
C THR A 20 12.69 7.39 -8.10
N ARG A 21 11.57 7.71 -8.73
CA ARG A 21 11.45 7.98 -10.16
C ARG A 21 10.72 9.29 -10.39
N ALA A 22 11.30 10.18 -11.20
CA ALA A 22 10.69 11.42 -11.65
C ALA A 22 10.47 11.34 -13.16
N SER A 23 9.23 11.48 -13.61
CA SER A 23 8.84 11.38 -15.01
C SER A 23 8.25 12.71 -15.49
N LEU A 24 8.84 13.28 -16.53
CA LEU A 24 8.43 14.52 -17.15
C LEU A 24 7.52 14.24 -18.34
N PHE A 25 6.39 14.91 -18.36
CA PHE A 25 5.43 14.87 -19.47
C PHE A 25 5.20 16.30 -20.00
N ASP A 26 5.25 16.48 -21.30
CA ASP A 26 4.85 17.72 -21.97
C ASP A 26 3.60 17.47 -22.84
N ALA A 27 2.78 18.51 -22.97
CA ALA A 27 1.62 18.50 -23.85
C ALA A 27 2.07 18.74 -25.30
N VAL A 28 2.00 17.72 -26.14
CA VAL A 28 2.32 17.79 -27.56
C VAL A 28 1.06 17.51 -28.35
N GLU A 29 0.64 18.46 -29.18
CA GLU A 29 -0.59 18.36 -29.99
C GLU A 29 -1.86 18.01 -29.15
N GLY A 30 -1.95 18.59 -27.95
CA GLY A 30 -3.08 18.40 -27.05
C GLY A 30 -3.13 17.01 -26.36
N ARG A 31 -1.99 16.33 -26.27
CA ARG A 31 -1.80 15.06 -25.54
C ARG A 31 -0.52 15.11 -24.71
N TYR A 32 -0.57 14.51 -23.50
CA TYR A 32 0.65 14.35 -22.72
C TYR A 32 1.53 13.25 -23.32
N SER A 33 2.81 13.56 -23.50
CA SER A 33 3.82 12.64 -23.97
C SER A 33 4.95 12.57 -22.96
N LEU A 34 5.43 11.37 -22.65
CA LEU A 34 6.60 11.19 -21.78
C LEU A 34 7.85 11.73 -22.48
N VAL A 35 8.49 12.73 -21.88
CA VAL A 35 9.72 13.35 -22.39
C VAL A 35 10.95 12.58 -21.90
N ALA A 36 11.06 12.40 -20.58
CA ALA A 36 12.19 11.74 -19.96
C ALA A 36 11.83 11.23 -18.55
N THR A 37 12.68 10.35 -18.02
CA THR A 37 12.57 9.85 -16.67
C THR A 37 13.93 9.88 -15.97
N GLY A 38 14.00 10.58 -14.85
CA GLY A 38 15.12 10.53 -13.91
C GLY A 38 14.86 9.48 -12.82
N ARG A 39 15.91 8.85 -12.32
CA ARG A 39 15.85 7.80 -11.29
C ARG A 39 16.96 7.99 -10.27
N ALA A 40 16.65 7.74 -9.01
CA ALA A 40 17.63 7.71 -7.94
C ALA A 40 17.35 6.55 -6.98
N PRO A 41 18.33 6.10 -6.22
CA PRO A 41 18.07 5.24 -5.08
C PRO A 41 17.12 5.91 -4.11
N SER A 42 16.16 5.16 -3.55
CA SER A 42 15.30 5.69 -2.50
C SER A 42 16.09 5.98 -1.23
N THR A 43 15.81 7.09 -0.59
CA THR A 43 16.42 7.56 0.65
C THR A 43 15.45 7.51 1.84
N VAL A 44 14.25 6.98 1.64
CA VAL A 44 13.21 6.81 2.68
C VAL A 44 13.65 5.87 3.80
N GLY A 45 14.55 4.93 3.51
CA GLY A 45 15.13 4.03 4.52
C GLY A 45 16.48 4.53 5.06
N PRO A 46 17.09 3.70 5.96
CA PRO A 46 18.41 4.04 6.50
C PRO A 46 19.46 4.29 5.40
N PRO A 47 20.41 5.18 5.61
CA PRO A 47 20.64 5.98 6.83
C PRO A 47 19.89 7.33 6.86
N LEU A 48 19.27 7.76 5.75
CA LEU A 48 18.79 9.13 5.58
C LEU A 48 17.37 9.34 6.15
N PHE A 49 16.46 8.39 5.95
CA PHE A 49 15.04 8.51 6.32
C PHE A 49 14.37 9.79 5.78
N ASP A 50 14.74 10.20 4.56
CA ASP A 50 14.32 11.42 3.90
C ASP A 50 13.84 11.13 2.48
N ALA A 51 12.54 11.36 2.21
CA ALA A 51 11.96 11.11 0.90
C ALA A 51 12.39 12.17 -0.13
N LEU A 52 12.54 13.43 0.34
CA LEU A 52 12.83 14.56 -0.53
C LEU A 52 14.22 14.47 -1.16
N GLU A 53 15.20 13.99 -0.41
CA GLU A 53 16.56 13.81 -0.92
C GLU A 53 16.60 12.86 -2.13
N GLY A 54 15.87 11.74 -2.08
CA GLY A 54 15.76 10.83 -3.23
C GLY A 54 15.03 11.45 -4.43
N VAL A 55 14.06 12.32 -4.16
CA VAL A 55 13.37 13.08 -5.22
C VAL A 55 14.31 14.08 -5.85
N ARG A 56 15.08 14.86 -5.06
CA ARG A 56 16.08 15.80 -5.56
C ARG A 56 17.10 15.11 -6.47
N GLN A 57 17.66 13.99 -6.04
CA GLN A 57 18.58 13.20 -6.86
C GLN A 57 17.94 12.69 -8.17
N ALA A 58 16.69 12.28 -8.14
CA ALA A 58 15.97 11.88 -9.36
C ALA A 58 15.73 13.07 -10.30
N LEU A 59 15.45 14.27 -9.75
CA LEU A 59 15.33 15.51 -10.50
C LEU A 59 16.65 15.98 -11.10
N GLU A 60 17.76 15.87 -10.37
CA GLU A 60 19.12 16.16 -10.89
C GLU A 60 19.45 15.27 -12.09
N GLN A 61 19.14 13.97 -12.00
CA GLN A 61 19.30 13.08 -13.16
C GLN A 61 18.40 13.50 -14.32
N LEU A 62 17.13 13.83 -14.06
CA LEU A 62 16.20 14.29 -15.07
C LEU A 62 16.69 15.59 -15.74
N GLN A 63 17.21 16.53 -14.95
CA GLN A 63 17.85 17.76 -15.42
C GLN A 63 19.05 17.47 -16.34
N SER A 64 19.90 16.51 -15.96
CA SER A 64 21.05 16.10 -16.80
C SER A 64 20.64 15.53 -18.15
N ILE A 65 19.46 14.90 -18.24
CA ILE A 65 18.91 14.30 -19.46
C ILE A 65 18.24 15.36 -20.33
N THR A 66 17.48 16.28 -19.73
CA THR A 66 16.61 17.23 -20.43
C THR A 66 17.24 18.60 -20.64
N GLY A 67 18.23 18.96 -19.81
CA GLY A 67 18.78 20.33 -19.74
C GLY A 67 17.82 21.34 -19.09
N ARG A 68 16.71 20.90 -18.50
CA ARG A 68 15.70 21.75 -17.83
C ARG A 68 15.99 21.78 -16.34
N ASP A 69 16.04 22.96 -15.75
CA ASP A 69 16.12 23.13 -14.29
C ASP A 69 14.75 22.92 -13.68
N PHE A 70 14.67 22.12 -12.60
CA PHE A 70 13.44 21.84 -11.88
C PHE A 70 13.40 22.48 -10.49
N LEU A 71 14.56 22.72 -9.89
CA LEU A 71 14.73 23.30 -8.57
C LEU A 71 15.38 24.67 -8.66
N ASP A 72 15.02 25.57 -7.77
CA ASP A 72 15.65 26.88 -7.65
C ASP A 72 16.88 26.83 -6.71
N GLU A 73 17.49 28.01 -6.45
CA GLU A 73 18.67 28.14 -5.58
C GLU A 73 18.42 27.73 -4.11
N THR A 74 17.18 27.56 -3.72
CA THR A 74 16.77 27.13 -2.36
C THR A 74 16.34 25.66 -2.33
N ASP A 75 16.57 24.91 -3.42
CA ASP A 75 16.12 23.52 -3.62
C ASP A 75 14.60 23.34 -3.63
N ALA A 76 13.83 24.41 -3.84
CA ALA A 76 12.39 24.36 -3.99
C ALA A 76 11.98 24.13 -5.46
N LEU A 77 10.87 23.41 -5.67
CA LEU A 77 10.34 23.13 -7.00
C LEU A 77 9.92 24.42 -7.71
N ILE A 78 10.45 24.63 -8.92
CA ILE A 78 10.06 25.76 -9.77
C ILE A 78 8.69 25.49 -10.39
N LYS A 79 7.69 26.28 -9.97
CA LYS A 79 6.31 26.16 -10.44
C LYS A 79 5.63 27.54 -10.43
N PRO A 80 4.97 28.00 -11.50
CA PRO A 80 4.85 27.37 -12.84
C PRO A 80 6.14 27.44 -13.66
N VAL A 81 6.09 26.91 -14.91
CA VAL A 81 7.18 27.03 -15.89
C VAL A 81 7.53 28.49 -16.10
N ARG A 82 8.85 28.81 -16.04
CA ARG A 82 9.41 30.14 -16.27
C ARG A 82 9.61 30.40 -17.76
N LEU A 83 9.83 31.68 -18.14
CA LEU A 83 10.06 32.10 -19.53
C LEU A 83 11.32 31.48 -20.17
N ASP A 84 12.27 31.08 -19.36
CA ASP A 84 13.50 30.36 -19.78
C ASP A 84 13.29 28.86 -19.98
N GLY A 85 12.08 28.36 -19.68
CA GLY A 85 11.71 26.96 -19.78
C GLY A 85 12.02 26.13 -18.52
N ALA A 86 12.51 26.74 -17.44
CA ALA A 86 12.73 26.07 -16.17
C ALA A 86 11.41 25.79 -15.45
N GLY A 87 11.36 24.68 -14.72
CA GLY A 87 10.21 24.29 -13.89
C GLY A 87 9.14 23.48 -14.62
N VAL A 88 7.99 23.36 -13.97
CA VAL A 88 6.83 22.60 -14.45
C VAL A 88 5.54 23.33 -14.06
N ASP A 89 4.43 23.10 -14.79
CA ASP A 89 3.15 23.71 -14.47
C ASP A 89 2.38 22.94 -13.41
N ALA A 90 2.55 21.61 -13.39
CA ALA A 90 1.92 20.74 -12.41
C ALA A 90 2.90 19.70 -11.88
N PHE A 91 2.74 19.38 -10.60
CA PHE A 91 3.49 18.33 -9.92
C PHE A 91 2.52 17.36 -9.24
N THR A 92 2.81 16.07 -9.34
CA THR A 92 2.07 15.04 -8.61
C THR A 92 3.06 14.02 -8.05
N VAL A 93 2.75 13.49 -6.89
CA VAL A 93 3.61 12.52 -6.22
C VAL A 93 2.80 11.37 -5.64
N CYS A 94 3.30 10.16 -5.82
CA CYS A 94 2.79 9.01 -5.10
C CYS A 94 3.92 8.28 -4.38
N THR A 95 3.57 7.57 -3.31
CA THR A 95 4.54 6.83 -2.51
C THR A 95 4.04 5.44 -2.12
N SER A 96 4.91 4.45 -2.31
CA SER A 96 4.80 3.12 -1.69
C SER A 96 5.87 2.93 -0.60
N ALA A 97 6.81 3.87 -0.47
CA ALA A 97 7.90 3.81 0.49
C ALA A 97 7.45 4.13 1.92
N GLY A 98 8.29 3.78 2.87
CA GLY A 98 8.06 3.93 4.30
C GLY A 98 7.69 2.63 5.01
N PRO A 99 7.74 2.62 6.34
CA PRO A 99 7.44 1.43 7.13
C PRO A 99 5.97 1.04 6.99
N SER A 100 5.69 -0.27 7.01
CA SER A 100 4.31 -0.74 7.15
C SER A 100 3.78 -0.39 8.54
N VAL A 101 2.51 0.01 8.60
CA VAL A 101 1.87 0.39 9.86
C VAL A 101 1.60 -0.86 10.69
N ARG A 102 2.32 -1.03 11.81
CA ARG A 102 2.08 -2.12 12.76
C ARG A 102 0.69 -1.96 13.38
N THR A 103 -0.18 -2.94 13.13
CA THR A 103 -1.60 -2.81 13.45
C THR A 103 -2.08 -3.93 14.36
N VAL A 104 -2.90 -3.57 15.33
CA VAL A 104 -3.74 -4.51 16.11
C VAL A 104 -5.17 -4.39 15.60
N LEU A 105 -5.76 -5.52 15.22
CA LEU A 105 -7.17 -5.60 14.86
C LEU A 105 -7.99 -6.00 16.07
N VAL A 106 -9.04 -5.24 16.34
CA VAL A 106 -9.98 -5.52 17.44
C VAL A 106 -11.38 -5.67 16.86
N GLY A 107 -11.99 -6.84 17.06
CA GLY A 107 -13.29 -7.14 16.48
C GLY A 107 -14.17 -7.97 17.40
N LEU A 108 -15.48 -7.85 17.25
CA LEU A 108 -16.43 -8.55 18.12
C LEU A 108 -16.40 -10.06 17.90
N MET A 109 -16.40 -10.50 16.64
CA MET A 109 -16.48 -11.91 16.22
C MET A 109 -15.41 -12.26 15.19
N PRO A 110 -14.68 -13.38 15.34
CA PRO A 110 -13.62 -13.78 14.41
C PRO A 110 -14.09 -13.91 12.95
N GLY A 111 -15.20 -14.62 12.69
CA GLY A 111 -15.69 -14.91 11.33
C GLY A 111 -16.53 -13.79 10.70
N VAL A 112 -16.72 -12.65 11.35
CA VAL A 112 -17.55 -11.55 10.85
C VAL A 112 -16.76 -10.24 10.89
N SER A 113 -16.63 -9.62 12.08
CA SER A 113 -16.00 -8.32 12.22
C SER A 113 -14.48 -8.37 12.01
N LEU A 114 -13.78 -9.42 12.51
CA LEU A 114 -12.33 -9.55 12.23
C LEU A 114 -12.05 -9.90 10.77
N ASP A 115 -12.92 -10.66 10.09
CA ASP A 115 -12.75 -10.90 8.64
C ASP A 115 -12.90 -9.61 7.84
N SER A 116 -13.85 -8.74 8.21
CA SER A 116 -13.97 -7.42 7.61
C SER A 116 -12.77 -6.54 7.94
N ALA A 117 -12.28 -6.58 9.19
CA ALA A 117 -11.05 -5.88 9.59
C ALA A 117 -9.82 -6.32 8.78
N ARG A 118 -9.66 -7.64 8.54
CA ARG A 118 -8.56 -8.18 7.72
C ARG A 118 -8.65 -7.71 6.27
N ARG A 119 -9.87 -7.67 5.68
CA ARG A 119 -10.06 -7.17 4.32
C ARG A 119 -9.72 -5.69 4.22
N LEU A 120 -10.15 -4.90 5.20
CA LEU A 120 -9.80 -3.48 5.26
C LEU A 120 -8.30 -3.28 5.48
N ALA A 121 -7.68 -4.04 6.39
CA ALA A 121 -6.24 -4.00 6.61
C ALA A 121 -5.44 -4.39 5.36
N ALA A 122 -5.93 -5.38 4.60
CA ALA A 122 -5.32 -5.81 3.35
C ALA A 122 -5.46 -4.79 2.21
N SER A 123 -6.30 -3.78 2.33
CA SER A 123 -6.42 -2.71 1.33
C SER A 123 -5.49 -1.52 1.58
N SER A 124 -4.62 -1.59 2.59
CA SER A 124 -3.71 -0.52 2.98
C SER A 124 -2.36 -1.09 3.43
N TYR A 125 -1.37 -0.22 3.65
CA TYR A 125 -0.01 -0.63 4.04
C TYR A 125 0.09 -1.03 5.52
N MET A 126 -0.82 -1.89 5.98
CA MET A 126 -0.87 -2.37 7.35
C MET A 126 -0.21 -3.75 7.51
N ASN A 127 0.52 -3.92 8.62
CA ASN A 127 1.05 -5.20 9.08
C ASN A 127 0.30 -5.62 10.35
N VAL A 128 -0.59 -6.57 10.22
CA VAL A 128 -1.39 -7.08 11.34
C VAL A 128 -0.53 -7.96 12.26
N LEU A 129 -0.28 -7.48 13.48
CA LEU A 129 0.53 -8.16 14.48
C LEU A 129 -0.30 -9.07 15.38
N VAL A 130 -1.46 -8.57 15.83
CA VAL A 130 -2.35 -9.25 16.77
C VAL A 130 -3.79 -9.00 16.40
N GLU A 131 -4.61 -10.00 16.56
CA GLU A 131 -6.06 -9.93 16.46
C GLU A 131 -6.68 -10.22 17.84
N ILE A 132 -7.61 -9.37 18.24
CA ILE A 132 -8.31 -9.43 19.51
C ILE A 132 -9.80 -9.57 19.26
N SER A 133 -10.45 -10.52 19.94
CA SER A 133 -11.93 -10.61 19.95
C SER A 133 -12.44 -11.07 21.32
N LEU A 134 -13.74 -10.92 21.54
CA LEU A 134 -14.35 -11.48 22.75
C LEU A 134 -14.37 -13.02 22.77
N LEU A 135 -14.19 -13.64 21.60
CA LEU A 135 -14.24 -15.09 21.42
C LEU A 135 -12.86 -15.72 21.18
N ASP A 136 -11.77 -14.99 21.40
CA ASP A 136 -10.41 -15.49 21.18
C ASP A 136 -9.83 -16.33 22.34
N GLY A 137 -10.62 -16.59 23.36
CA GLY A 137 -10.25 -17.37 24.53
C GLY A 137 -9.40 -16.63 25.58
N ARG A 138 -8.95 -15.40 25.29
CA ARG A 138 -8.16 -14.58 26.21
C ARG A 138 -9.06 -13.93 27.27
N LYS A 139 -8.51 -13.77 28.49
CA LYS A 139 -9.09 -12.88 29.51
C LYS A 139 -8.81 -11.41 29.15
N ASP A 140 -9.52 -10.48 29.77
CA ASP A 140 -9.36 -9.05 29.51
C ASP A 140 -7.92 -8.58 29.77
N GLU A 141 -7.27 -9.06 30.84
CA GLU A 141 -5.87 -8.78 31.15
C GLU A 141 -4.92 -9.26 30.05
N GLU A 142 -5.11 -10.48 29.56
CA GLU A 142 -4.29 -11.08 28.48
C GLU A 142 -4.47 -10.33 27.15
N ARG A 143 -5.65 -9.76 26.90
CA ARG A 143 -5.88 -8.88 25.72
C ARG A 143 -5.12 -7.58 25.84
N ILE A 144 -5.16 -6.94 27.01
CA ILE A 144 -4.42 -5.72 27.29
C ILE A 144 -2.92 -5.95 27.12
N ASP A 145 -2.37 -7.01 27.73
CA ASP A 145 -0.97 -7.36 27.61
C ASP A 145 -0.54 -7.63 26.16
N ALA A 146 -1.40 -8.31 25.39
CA ALA A 146 -1.14 -8.58 23.97
C ALA A 146 -1.08 -7.30 23.13
N ILE A 147 -1.96 -6.32 23.42
CA ILE A 147 -1.94 -5.00 22.75
C ILE A 147 -0.65 -4.25 23.09
N ILE A 148 -0.30 -4.17 24.38
CA ILE A 148 0.92 -3.48 24.85
C ILE A 148 2.18 -4.13 24.26
N ALA A 149 2.27 -5.47 24.31
CA ALA A 149 3.43 -6.20 23.78
C ALA A 149 3.60 -6.03 22.26
N ALA A 150 2.53 -5.84 21.52
CA ALA A 150 2.55 -5.61 20.07
C ALA A 150 3.16 -4.26 19.69
N ARG A 151 3.14 -3.26 20.60
CA ARG A 151 3.60 -1.88 20.32
C ARG A 151 3.08 -1.38 18.96
N PRO A 152 1.75 -1.35 18.75
CA PRO A 152 1.18 -0.98 17.46
C PRO A 152 1.39 0.51 17.16
N HIS A 153 1.41 0.86 15.86
CA HIS A 153 1.24 2.25 15.41
C HIS A 153 -0.24 2.58 15.24
N LEU A 154 -1.08 1.55 15.04
CA LEU A 154 -2.51 1.69 14.80
C LEU A 154 -3.29 0.58 15.50
N ILE A 155 -4.40 0.94 16.15
CA ILE A 155 -5.41 -0.01 16.61
C ILE A 155 -6.70 0.23 15.82
N LEU A 156 -7.13 -0.77 15.06
CA LEU A 156 -8.36 -0.73 14.28
C LEU A 156 -9.45 -1.51 15.00
N ILE A 157 -10.49 -0.81 15.47
CA ILE A 157 -11.61 -1.37 16.22
C ILE A 157 -12.83 -1.46 15.31
N ILE A 158 -13.32 -2.67 15.08
CA ILE A 158 -14.48 -2.96 14.24
C ILE A 158 -15.47 -3.83 14.99
N GLY A 159 -16.76 -3.50 14.93
CA GLY A 159 -17.77 -4.39 15.47
C GLY A 159 -19.09 -3.72 15.78
N GLY A 160 -20.10 -4.56 15.85
CA GLY A 160 -21.50 -4.16 15.97
C GLY A 160 -22.08 -3.63 14.66
N THR A 161 -23.24 -4.13 14.28
CA THR A 161 -24.09 -3.49 13.28
C THR A 161 -24.69 -2.21 13.86
N ASN A 162 -25.23 -1.30 13.03
CA ASN A 162 -25.76 -0.03 13.50
C ASN A 162 -26.95 -0.14 14.49
N ALA A 163 -27.61 -1.28 14.53
CA ALA A 163 -28.65 -1.59 15.53
C ALA A 163 -28.27 -2.77 16.44
N GLY A 164 -26.98 -3.12 16.47
CA GLY A 164 -26.50 -4.35 17.11
C GLY A 164 -25.88 -4.14 18.50
N ALA A 165 -24.97 -5.05 18.86
CA ALA A 165 -24.36 -5.14 20.18
C ALA A 165 -23.63 -3.87 20.60
N THR A 166 -24.09 -3.22 21.65
CA THR A 166 -23.49 -2.03 22.25
C THR A 166 -22.52 -2.38 23.37
N ASP A 167 -22.96 -3.12 24.37
CA ASP A 167 -22.17 -3.43 25.58
C ASP A 167 -20.90 -4.23 25.26
N SER A 168 -21.02 -5.20 24.36
CA SER A 168 -19.89 -6.04 23.94
C SER A 168 -18.82 -5.25 23.19
N VAL A 169 -19.24 -4.32 22.32
CA VAL A 169 -18.30 -3.43 21.60
C VAL A 169 -17.65 -2.48 22.59
N MET A 170 -18.42 -1.85 23.47
CA MET A 170 -17.87 -0.92 24.48
C MET A 170 -16.94 -1.61 25.48
N ARG A 171 -17.15 -2.90 25.77
CA ARG A 171 -16.18 -3.68 26.57
C ARG A 171 -14.82 -3.76 25.89
N LEU A 172 -14.78 -4.07 24.58
CA LEU A 172 -13.51 -4.07 23.80
C LEU A 172 -12.91 -2.68 23.73
N VAL A 173 -13.71 -1.64 23.45
CA VAL A 173 -13.25 -0.25 23.40
C VAL A 173 -12.58 0.18 24.72
N LYS A 174 -13.20 -0.15 25.87
CA LYS A 174 -12.63 0.14 27.20
C LYS A 174 -11.35 -0.65 27.47
N SER A 175 -11.27 -1.92 27.03
CA SER A 175 -10.02 -2.70 27.16
C SER A 175 -8.89 -2.09 26.32
N VAL A 176 -9.19 -1.60 25.12
CA VAL A 176 -8.21 -0.87 24.28
C VAL A 176 -7.82 0.46 24.96
N GLY A 177 -8.79 1.23 25.46
CA GLY A 177 -8.52 2.49 26.18
C GLY A 177 -7.60 2.29 27.37
N LEU A 178 -7.82 1.21 28.15
CA LEU A 178 -6.93 0.86 29.27
C LEU A 178 -5.54 0.43 28.77
N ALA A 179 -5.45 -0.38 27.71
CA ALA A 179 -4.16 -0.77 27.15
C ALA A 179 -3.34 0.45 26.71
N VAL A 180 -3.98 1.40 26.01
CA VAL A 180 -3.32 2.60 25.49
C VAL A 180 -2.93 3.54 26.66
N SER A 181 -3.76 3.67 27.70
CA SER A 181 -3.41 4.49 28.88
C SER A 181 -2.21 3.96 29.70
N LEU A 182 -1.84 2.70 29.50
CA LEU A 182 -0.65 2.08 30.11
C LEU A 182 0.59 2.17 29.23
N MET A 183 0.47 2.65 28.00
CA MET A 183 1.62 2.86 27.10
C MET A 183 2.25 4.24 27.38
N PRO A 184 3.57 4.39 27.13
CA PRO A 184 4.21 5.69 27.11
C PRO A 184 3.61 6.61 26.04
N ASP A 185 3.51 7.91 26.31
CA ASP A 185 2.91 8.89 25.40
C ASP A 185 3.57 8.91 24.01
N ASP A 186 4.89 8.71 23.96
CA ASP A 186 5.66 8.63 22.70
C ASP A 186 5.44 7.33 21.91
N GLN A 187 4.71 6.36 22.47
CA GLN A 187 4.35 5.10 21.85
C GLN A 187 2.82 4.93 21.70
N ALA A 188 2.06 5.98 21.95
CA ALA A 188 0.61 5.95 21.84
C ALA A 188 0.19 5.70 20.37
N PRO A 189 -0.60 4.65 20.09
CA PRO A 189 -1.02 4.34 18.71
C PRO A 189 -2.15 5.28 18.27
N GLY A 190 -2.27 5.47 16.95
CA GLY A 190 -3.50 5.99 16.37
C GLY A 190 -4.66 5.02 16.59
N ILE A 191 -5.85 5.54 16.84
CA ILE A 191 -7.07 4.76 17.07
C ILE A 191 -8.03 5.00 15.92
N VAL A 192 -8.47 3.92 15.28
CA VAL A 192 -9.53 3.97 14.28
C VAL A 192 -10.71 3.12 14.75
N PHE A 193 -11.89 3.72 14.77
CA PHE A 193 -13.15 3.02 15.04
C PHE A 193 -14.03 3.04 13.79
N ALA A 194 -14.38 1.85 13.29
CA ALA A 194 -15.25 1.63 12.13
C ALA A 194 -16.32 0.59 12.44
N GLY A 195 -16.99 0.75 13.56
CA GLY A 195 -18.06 -0.11 14.07
C GLY A 195 -19.40 0.61 14.16
N ASN A 196 -20.27 0.14 15.06
CA ASN A 196 -21.61 0.70 15.29
C ASN A 196 -21.55 2.22 15.48
N GLU A 197 -22.09 2.97 14.53
CA GLU A 197 -22.06 4.45 14.50
C GLU A 197 -22.77 5.08 15.70
N GLN A 198 -23.74 4.39 16.29
CA GLN A 198 -24.43 4.87 17.51
C GLN A 198 -23.49 4.98 18.72
N LEU A 199 -22.35 4.28 18.68
CA LEU A 199 -21.35 4.31 19.75
C LEU A 199 -20.28 5.39 19.56
N SER A 200 -20.27 6.11 18.44
CA SER A 200 -19.22 7.10 18.11
C SER A 200 -18.97 8.10 19.23
N ALA A 201 -20.00 8.66 19.84
CA ALA A 201 -19.86 9.61 20.94
C ALA A 201 -19.27 8.95 22.21
N ALA A 202 -19.69 7.71 22.54
CA ALA A 202 -19.17 6.98 23.69
C ALA A 202 -17.72 6.51 23.46
N VAL A 203 -17.35 6.19 22.22
CA VAL A 203 -15.97 5.84 21.84
C VAL A 203 -15.09 7.09 21.96
N SER A 204 -15.53 8.24 21.44
CA SER A 204 -14.80 9.52 21.59
C SER A 204 -14.55 9.88 23.05
N GLU A 205 -15.52 9.61 23.94
CA GLU A 205 -15.36 9.88 25.37
C GLU A 205 -14.29 8.99 26.02
N VAL A 206 -14.17 7.72 25.61
CA VAL A 206 -13.12 6.81 26.10
C VAL A 206 -11.73 7.31 25.69
N PHE A 207 -11.61 7.89 24.50
CA PHE A 207 -10.33 8.33 23.93
C PHE A 207 -10.16 9.85 23.93
N HIS A 208 -10.91 10.61 24.71
CA HIS A 208 -10.91 12.08 24.68
C HIS A 208 -9.56 12.74 25.01
N HIS A 209 -8.66 12.02 25.68
CA HIS A 209 -7.30 12.47 25.96
C HIS A 209 -6.29 12.14 24.85
N TYR A 210 -6.70 11.37 23.82
CA TYR A 210 -5.80 10.93 22.74
C TYR A 210 -6.00 11.79 21.51
N PRO A 211 -4.94 12.43 20.98
CA PRO A 211 -5.06 13.31 19.82
C PRO A 211 -5.35 12.57 18.52
N SER A 212 -4.92 11.32 18.41
CA SER A 212 -4.99 10.55 17.16
C SER A 212 -6.11 9.52 17.18
N ILE A 213 -7.37 9.97 17.04
CA ILE A 213 -8.54 9.12 16.88
C ILE A 213 -9.31 9.48 15.63
N ALA A 214 -9.67 8.48 14.80
CA ALA A 214 -10.54 8.62 13.66
C ALA A 214 -11.80 7.76 13.82
N LEU A 215 -12.96 8.37 13.64
CA LEU A 215 -14.25 7.70 13.58
C LEU A 215 -14.64 7.56 12.11
N LEU A 216 -14.69 6.34 11.62
CA LEU A 216 -14.99 6.03 10.23
C LEU A 216 -16.38 5.41 10.08
N PRO A 217 -16.97 5.43 8.86
CA PRO A 217 -18.22 4.74 8.58
C PRO A 217 -18.16 3.27 9.02
N ASN A 218 -19.29 2.73 9.48
CA ASN A 218 -19.35 1.34 9.91
C ASN A 218 -19.08 0.39 8.74
N LEU A 219 -18.04 -0.42 8.88
CA LEU A 219 -17.65 -1.40 7.88
C LEU A 219 -18.73 -2.48 7.63
N ARG A 220 -19.55 -2.73 8.64
CA ARG A 220 -20.70 -3.67 8.60
C ARG A 220 -21.96 -3.05 9.20
N PRO A 221 -22.65 -2.19 8.43
CA PRO A 221 -23.90 -1.58 8.91
C PRO A 221 -24.98 -2.60 9.26
N SER A 222 -25.00 -3.77 8.59
CA SER A 222 -25.82 -4.94 8.90
C SER A 222 -25.00 -6.24 8.78
N LEU A 223 -25.57 -7.38 9.17
CA LEU A 223 -24.87 -8.68 9.05
C LEU A 223 -24.65 -9.08 7.59
N GLU A 224 -25.59 -8.74 6.72
CA GLU A 224 -25.59 -9.08 5.30
C GLU A 224 -24.83 -8.08 4.44
N GLN A 225 -24.63 -6.84 4.95
CA GLN A 225 -24.01 -5.75 4.20
C GLN A 225 -22.63 -5.43 4.75
N GLU A 226 -21.63 -5.48 3.87
CA GLU A 226 -20.28 -4.96 4.09
C GLU A 226 -20.03 -3.79 3.14
N ASP A 227 -19.56 -2.66 3.67
CA ASP A 227 -19.26 -1.45 2.90
C ASP A 227 -17.83 -1.01 3.16
N LEU A 228 -16.90 -1.59 2.40
CA LEU A 228 -15.46 -1.37 2.55
C LEU A 228 -15.01 -0.01 2.00
N ILE A 229 -15.59 0.44 0.87
CA ILE A 229 -15.04 1.54 0.08
C ILE A 229 -14.99 2.87 0.84
N PRO A 230 -16.07 3.36 1.48
CA PRO A 230 -16.03 4.63 2.20
C PRO A 230 -15.03 4.62 3.35
N THR A 231 -14.95 3.50 4.07
CA THR A 231 -14.03 3.32 5.20
C THR A 231 -12.59 3.22 4.72
N GLN A 232 -12.34 2.53 3.60
CA GLN A 232 -11.02 2.38 3.00
C GLN A 232 -10.43 3.72 2.59
N LEU A 233 -11.22 4.59 1.95
CA LEU A 233 -10.75 5.91 1.51
C LEU A 233 -10.29 6.77 2.70
N ARG A 234 -11.10 6.82 3.77
CA ARG A 234 -10.77 7.58 4.97
C ARG A 234 -9.61 6.98 5.75
N LEU A 235 -9.52 5.65 5.77
CA LEU A 235 -8.40 4.96 6.42
C LEU A 235 -7.09 5.20 5.66
N ALA A 236 -7.11 5.29 4.34
CA ALA A 236 -5.93 5.59 3.54
C ALA A 236 -5.36 6.98 3.86
N GLU A 237 -6.22 8.00 4.03
CA GLU A 237 -5.83 9.34 4.48
C GLU A 237 -5.13 9.26 5.86
N PHE A 238 -5.74 8.60 6.83
CA PHE A 238 -5.18 8.45 8.19
C PHE A 238 -3.84 7.68 8.20
N ILE A 239 -3.70 6.66 7.36
CA ILE A 239 -2.45 5.90 7.23
C ILE A 239 -1.37 6.74 6.55
N ALA A 240 -1.72 7.58 5.58
CA ALA A 240 -0.77 8.49 4.95
C ALA A 240 -0.19 9.46 5.99
N GLU A 241 -1.04 10.05 6.85
CA GLU A 241 -0.60 10.90 7.97
C GLU A 241 0.34 10.15 8.92
N LEU A 242 -0.05 8.95 9.40
CA LEU A 242 0.79 8.14 10.29
C LEU A 242 2.15 7.76 9.68
N ARG A 243 2.23 7.64 8.36
CA ARG A 243 3.49 7.31 7.68
C ARG A 243 4.36 8.55 7.46
N SER A 244 3.77 9.71 7.20
CA SER A 244 4.48 10.97 7.03
C SER A 244 5.20 11.40 8.30
N ASP A 245 4.64 11.12 9.47
CA ASP A 245 5.27 11.40 10.76
C ASP A 245 6.62 10.66 10.98
N HIS A 246 6.88 9.62 10.20
CA HIS A 246 8.08 8.78 10.33
C HIS A 246 9.11 8.97 9.21
N VAL A 247 8.85 9.81 8.22
CA VAL A 247 9.73 10.03 7.06
C VAL A 247 9.83 11.52 6.76
N VAL A 248 11.04 12.06 6.86
CA VAL A 248 11.32 13.47 6.53
C VAL A 248 11.04 13.73 5.04
N GLY A 249 10.56 14.93 4.73
CA GLY A 249 10.37 15.41 3.36
C GLY A 249 9.00 15.09 2.75
N TYR A 250 8.14 14.31 3.38
CA TYR A 250 6.79 14.08 2.85
C TYR A 250 5.90 15.33 2.95
N GLU A 251 6.04 16.13 3.99
CA GLU A 251 5.31 17.41 4.14
C GLU A 251 5.64 18.35 2.97
N GLU A 252 6.94 18.53 2.66
CA GLU A 252 7.38 19.38 1.55
C GLU A 252 6.94 18.83 0.18
N LEU A 253 6.94 17.51 -0.02
CA LEU A 253 6.44 16.88 -1.24
C LEU A 253 4.91 17.06 -1.39
N ASP A 254 4.18 17.06 -0.27
CA ASP A 254 2.75 17.32 -0.28
C ASP A 254 2.47 18.80 -0.60
N ASP A 255 3.24 19.72 -0.05
CA ASP A 255 3.19 21.15 -0.41
C ASP A 255 3.46 21.38 -1.91
N TRP A 256 4.50 20.74 -2.47
CA TRP A 256 4.78 20.82 -3.92
C TRP A 256 3.62 20.31 -4.76
N SER A 257 2.92 19.30 -4.26
CA SER A 257 1.76 18.68 -4.94
C SER A 257 0.40 19.32 -4.59
N GLU A 258 0.41 20.44 -3.83
CA GLU A 258 -0.80 21.16 -3.37
C GLU A 258 -1.77 20.26 -2.58
N GLY A 259 -1.22 19.42 -1.69
CA GLY A 259 -2.00 18.51 -0.87
C GLY A 259 -2.50 17.27 -1.62
N SER A 260 -1.82 16.88 -2.71
CA SER A 260 -2.23 15.72 -3.53
C SER A 260 -1.28 14.53 -3.45
N LEU A 261 -0.39 14.48 -2.45
CA LEU A 261 0.43 13.30 -2.18
C LEU A 261 -0.48 12.10 -1.88
N MET A 262 -0.28 11.00 -2.60
CA MET A 262 -1.12 9.81 -2.44
C MET A 262 -0.30 8.53 -2.32
N LEU A 263 -0.92 7.49 -1.77
CA LEU A 263 -0.32 6.16 -1.77
C LEU A 263 -0.31 5.59 -3.20
N SER A 264 0.81 4.97 -3.61
CA SER A 264 0.95 4.39 -4.97
C SER A 264 -0.13 3.34 -5.26
N ALA A 265 -0.56 2.59 -4.26
CA ALA A 265 -1.64 1.62 -4.42
C ALA A 265 -3.00 2.30 -4.73
N ASP A 266 -3.30 3.46 -4.13
CA ASP A 266 -4.53 4.21 -4.40
C ASP A 266 -4.48 4.82 -5.80
N ALA A 267 -3.35 5.39 -6.21
CA ALA A 267 -3.13 5.88 -7.56
C ALA A 267 -3.34 4.75 -8.59
N PHE A 268 -2.79 3.56 -8.32
CA PHE A 268 -2.96 2.39 -9.16
C PHE A 268 -4.42 1.92 -9.22
N GLY A 269 -5.12 1.88 -8.07
CA GLY A 269 -6.54 1.56 -8.00
C GLY A 269 -7.42 2.51 -8.83
N ARG A 270 -7.13 3.82 -8.81
CA ARG A 270 -7.83 4.83 -9.63
C ARG A 270 -7.69 4.59 -11.12
N ILE A 271 -6.46 4.23 -11.58
CA ILE A 271 -6.21 3.91 -13.00
C ILE A 271 -7.03 2.69 -13.42
N LEU A 272 -7.06 1.62 -12.61
CA LEU A 272 -7.81 0.41 -12.93
C LEU A 272 -9.33 0.64 -12.91
N THR A 273 -9.82 1.47 -12.00
CA THR A 273 -11.22 1.89 -11.96
C THR A 273 -11.60 2.59 -13.26
N TYR A 274 -10.82 3.59 -13.67
CA TYR A 274 -11.02 4.30 -14.94
C TYR A 274 -11.01 3.35 -16.14
N LEU A 275 -10.03 2.44 -16.21
CA LEU A 275 -9.95 1.47 -17.29
C LEU A 275 -11.15 0.52 -17.31
N SER A 276 -11.65 0.11 -16.15
CA SER A 276 -12.85 -0.72 -16.05
C SER A 276 -14.11 0.00 -16.57
N GLU A 277 -14.20 1.30 -16.35
CA GLU A 277 -15.30 2.13 -16.89
C GLU A 277 -15.20 2.29 -18.41
N VAL A 278 -14.01 2.58 -18.92
CA VAL A 278 -13.77 2.78 -20.36
C VAL A 278 -13.96 1.50 -21.18
N HIS A 279 -13.58 0.34 -20.66
CA HIS A 279 -13.68 -0.96 -21.35
C HIS A 279 -15.08 -1.60 -21.24
N GLY A 280 -16.04 -0.96 -20.59
CA GLY A 280 -17.47 -1.35 -20.68
C GLY A 280 -17.92 -2.54 -19.86
N GLY A 281 -17.21 -2.90 -18.78
CA GLY A 281 -17.74 -3.67 -17.64
C GLY A 281 -18.03 -5.16 -17.79
N ALA A 282 -17.90 -5.76 -18.97
CA ALA A 282 -18.16 -7.18 -19.16
C ALA A 282 -17.04 -8.08 -18.60
N LYS A 283 -15.84 -7.55 -18.51
CA LYS A 283 -14.66 -8.18 -17.92
C LYS A 283 -14.10 -7.31 -16.80
N GLY A 284 -13.43 -7.94 -15.83
CA GLY A 284 -12.66 -7.19 -14.84
C GLY A 284 -11.36 -6.65 -15.44
N VAL A 285 -10.79 -5.65 -14.81
CA VAL A 285 -9.42 -5.17 -15.06
C VAL A 285 -8.55 -5.63 -13.91
N LEU A 286 -7.34 -6.10 -14.20
CA LEU A 286 -6.40 -6.59 -13.19
C LEU A 286 -5.08 -5.81 -13.26
N GLY A 287 -4.61 -5.39 -12.11
CA GLY A 287 -3.29 -4.84 -11.90
C GLY A 287 -2.48 -5.68 -10.91
N VAL A 288 -1.23 -5.96 -11.24
CA VAL A 288 -0.29 -6.68 -10.37
C VAL A 288 0.98 -5.87 -10.26
N ASP A 289 1.17 -5.20 -9.14
CA ASP A 289 2.41 -4.46 -8.83
C ASP A 289 3.26 -5.27 -7.85
N LEU A 290 4.39 -5.75 -8.32
CA LEU A 290 5.37 -6.49 -7.52
C LEU A 290 6.55 -5.58 -7.17
N GLY A 291 6.46 -4.95 -6.00
CA GLY A 291 7.49 -4.10 -5.44
C GLY A 291 8.48 -4.86 -4.55
N ALA A 292 9.52 -4.16 -4.08
CA ALA A 292 10.51 -4.76 -3.18
C ALA A 292 9.96 -4.98 -1.75
N SER A 293 9.10 -4.10 -1.25
CA SER A 293 8.54 -4.21 0.11
C SER A 293 7.10 -4.74 0.14
N HIS A 294 6.36 -4.60 -0.95
CA HIS A 294 4.94 -4.92 -1.02
C HIS A 294 4.60 -5.58 -2.35
N THR A 295 3.55 -6.39 -2.34
CA THR A 295 2.86 -6.82 -3.56
C THR A 295 1.45 -6.27 -3.53
N THR A 296 1.06 -5.51 -4.55
CA THR A 296 -0.28 -4.95 -4.69
C THR A 296 -1.02 -5.66 -5.81
N ILE A 297 -2.19 -6.20 -5.47
CA ILE A 297 -3.17 -6.70 -6.43
C ILE A 297 -4.33 -5.71 -6.42
N ALA A 298 -4.52 -5.03 -7.51
CA ALA A 298 -5.66 -4.15 -7.72
C ALA A 298 -6.54 -4.70 -8.82
N SER A 299 -7.84 -4.67 -8.65
CA SER A 299 -8.79 -5.07 -9.69
C SER A 299 -9.99 -4.15 -9.69
N ALA A 300 -10.67 -4.05 -10.81
CA ALA A 300 -11.90 -3.28 -10.90
C ALA A 300 -12.93 -4.05 -11.73
N PHE A 301 -14.16 -4.07 -11.23
CA PHE A 301 -15.31 -4.72 -11.87
C PHE A 301 -16.46 -3.71 -11.95
N GLY A 302 -16.86 -3.32 -13.18
CA GLY A 302 -17.92 -2.34 -13.38
C GLY A 302 -17.69 -1.03 -12.64
N GLY A 303 -16.46 -0.49 -12.68
CA GLY A 303 -16.08 0.75 -12.01
C GLY A 303 -15.87 0.63 -10.49
N LYS A 304 -16.00 -0.55 -9.90
CA LYS A 304 -15.78 -0.77 -8.45
C LYS A 304 -14.39 -1.35 -8.20
N PRO A 305 -13.51 -0.62 -7.47
CA PRO A 305 -12.16 -1.10 -7.17
C PRO A 305 -12.15 -2.14 -6.05
N HIS A 306 -11.20 -3.07 -6.16
CA HIS A 306 -10.82 -4.02 -5.12
C HIS A 306 -9.30 -3.98 -5.00
N LEU A 307 -8.81 -3.53 -3.87
CA LEU A 307 -7.39 -3.36 -3.59
C LEU A 307 -6.94 -4.34 -2.52
N SER A 308 -5.82 -5.02 -2.77
CA SER A 308 -5.18 -5.91 -1.80
C SER A 308 -3.68 -5.66 -1.80
N ILE A 309 -3.17 -5.15 -0.69
CA ILE A 309 -1.76 -4.82 -0.47
C ILE A 309 -1.18 -5.82 0.52
N ARG A 310 -0.14 -6.53 0.09
CA ARG A 310 0.59 -7.47 0.93
C ARG A 310 1.91 -6.86 1.37
N SER A 311 1.87 -6.15 2.50
CA SER A 311 3.06 -5.55 3.09
C SER A 311 4.03 -6.55 3.72
N ASP A 312 3.62 -7.81 3.81
CA ASP A 312 4.43 -8.96 4.24
C ASP A 312 5.05 -9.75 3.08
N LEU A 313 4.74 -9.37 1.82
CA LEU A 313 5.19 -10.04 0.60
C LEU A 313 5.75 -9.01 -0.39
N GLY A 314 7.01 -9.12 -0.72
CA GLY A 314 7.69 -8.28 -1.70
C GLY A 314 9.00 -8.90 -2.12
N LEU A 315 9.54 -8.49 -3.27
CA LEU A 315 10.76 -9.03 -3.86
C LEU A 315 12.03 -8.33 -3.31
N GLY A 316 12.06 -8.08 -2.00
CA GLY A 316 13.17 -7.42 -1.30
C GLY A 316 13.06 -7.69 0.19
N ALA A 317 13.00 -6.65 1.02
CA ALA A 317 13.02 -6.78 2.49
C ALA A 317 11.94 -7.72 3.05
N SER A 318 10.77 -7.80 2.40
CA SER A 318 9.64 -8.67 2.80
C SER A 318 9.71 -10.08 2.20
N LEU A 319 10.73 -10.40 1.40
CA LEU A 319 10.83 -11.68 0.69
C LEU A 319 10.81 -12.92 1.60
N PRO A 320 11.46 -12.93 2.80
CA PRO A 320 11.37 -14.06 3.72
C PRO A 320 9.94 -14.37 4.22
N GLY A 321 9.02 -13.42 4.10
CA GLY A 321 7.59 -13.62 4.38
C GLY A 321 6.95 -14.71 3.50
N LEU A 322 7.48 -14.93 2.29
CA LEU A 322 7.04 -15.99 1.39
C LEU A 322 7.27 -17.38 1.99
N LEU A 323 8.39 -17.61 2.68
CA LEU A 323 8.72 -18.89 3.29
C LEU A 323 7.78 -19.30 4.45
N LYS A 324 7.03 -18.35 5.01
CA LYS A 324 5.98 -18.63 5.99
C LYS A 324 4.70 -19.20 5.34
N ARG A 325 4.58 -19.12 4.02
CA ARG A 325 3.38 -19.44 3.25
C ARG A 325 3.59 -20.51 2.18
N ARG A 326 4.83 -20.69 1.75
CA ARG A 326 5.25 -21.62 0.70
C ARG A 326 6.48 -22.41 1.14
N SER A 327 6.51 -23.67 0.79
CA SER A 327 7.69 -24.50 0.96
C SER A 327 8.73 -24.17 -0.12
N MET A 328 9.99 -24.55 0.13
CA MET A 328 11.04 -24.39 -0.89
C MET A 328 10.71 -25.18 -2.17
N SER A 329 10.09 -26.36 -2.06
CA SER A 329 9.66 -27.15 -3.19
C SER A 329 8.61 -26.44 -4.07
N ASP A 330 7.73 -25.61 -3.48
CA ASP A 330 6.78 -24.79 -4.25
C ASP A 330 7.48 -23.73 -5.09
N ILE A 331 8.58 -23.17 -4.59
CA ILE A 331 9.39 -22.18 -5.31
C ILE A 331 10.24 -22.87 -6.38
N MET A 332 10.96 -23.92 -5.98
CA MET A 332 11.93 -24.59 -6.87
C MET A 332 11.29 -25.28 -8.08
N ARG A 333 10.01 -25.67 -8.01
CA ARG A 333 9.29 -26.24 -9.18
C ARG A 333 9.24 -25.31 -10.40
N TRP A 334 9.46 -24.01 -10.22
CA TRP A 334 9.47 -23.02 -11.30
C TRP A 334 10.84 -22.81 -11.92
N LEU A 335 11.89 -23.39 -11.34
CA LEU A 335 13.24 -23.26 -11.87
C LEU A 335 13.41 -24.16 -13.10
N PRO A 336 13.87 -23.62 -14.24
CA PRO A 336 14.19 -24.42 -15.42
C PRO A 336 15.54 -25.13 -15.34
N ILE A 337 16.25 -24.95 -14.22
CA ILE A 337 17.60 -25.44 -13.96
C ILE A 337 17.63 -26.16 -12.61
N GLU A 338 18.60 -27.06 -12.43
CA GLU A 338 18.87 -27.68 -11.14
C GLU A 338 19.74 -26.77 -10.28
N VAL A 339 19.18 -26.28 -9.18
CA VAL A 339 19.87 -25.43 -8.21
C VAL A 339 19.69 -26.05 -6.82
N PRO A 340 20.76 -26.16 -6.00
CA PRO A 340 20.64 -26.62 -4.61
C PRO A 340 19.70 -25.71 -3.81
N GLU A 341 18.88 -26.31 -2.93
CA GLU A 341 17.92 -25.55 -2.08
C GLU A 341 18.60 -24.46 -1.28
N GLY A 342 19.81 -24.72 -0.74
CA GLY A 342 20.58 -23.74 0.03
C GLY A 342 20.93 -22.49 -0.77
N VAL A 343 21.18 -22.61 -2.09
CA VAL A 343 21.49 -21.46 -2.95
C VAL A 343 20.26 -20.56 -3.10
N VAL A 344 19.07 -21.15 -3.29
CA VAL A 344 17.81 -20.39 -3.37
C VAL A 344 17.50 -19.72 -2.03
N GLN A 345 17.74 -20.41 -0.91
CA GLN A 345 17.55 -19.86 0.42
C GLN A 345 18.50 -18.69 0.70
N ASP A 346 19.79 -18.83 0.36
CA ASP A 346 20.78 -17.76 0.49
C ASP A 346 20.40 -16.56 -0.38
N TYR A 347 19.91 -16.79 -1.61
CA TYR A 347 19.42 -15.71 -2.48
C TYR A 347 18.28 -14.93 -1.82
N ILE A 348 17.30 -15.62 -1.23
CA ILE A 348 16.16 -14.99 -0.53
C ILE A 348 16.64 -14.08 0.59
N TYR A 349 17.54 -14.55 1.46
CA TYR A 349 18.02 -13.75 2.59
C TYR A 349 18.96 -12.62 2.15
N ASN A 350 19.83 -12.84 1.18
CA ASN A 350 20.70 -11.81 0.61
C ASN A 350 19.87 -10.71 -0.06
N LYS A 351 18.84 -11.07 -0.83
CA LYS A 351 17.93 -10.12 -1.45
C LYS A 351 17.14 -9.31 -0.42
N ALA A 352 16.75 -9.92 0.70
CA ALA A 352 16.07 -9.22 1.77
C ALA A 352 16.96 -8.18 2.46
N LEU A 353 18.25 -8.51 2.67
CA LEU A 353 19.23 -7.59 3.24
C LEU A 353 19.64 -6.48 2.25
N HIS A 354 19.71 -6.83 0.97
CA HIS A 354 20.20 -5.97 -0.11
C HIS A 354 19.15 -5.82 -1.21
N SER A 355 18.01 -5.23 -0.89
CA SER A 355 16.84 -5.15 -1.78
C SER A 355 17.11 -4.42 -3.12
N ARG A 356 18.21 -3.67 -3.21
CA ARG A 356 18.66 -2.96 -4.43
C ARG A 356 19.42 -3.84 -5.42
N THR A 357 19.85 -5.03 -5.01
CA THR A 357 20.60 -5.92 -5.92
C THR A 357 19.72 -6.35 -7.09
N ILE A 358 20.33 -6.46 -8.24
CA ILE A 358 19.71 -7.01 -9.45
C ILE A 358 20.43 -8.31 -9.79
N PRO A 359 19.76 -9.29 -10.41
CA PRO A 359 20.41 -10.49 -10.89
C PRO A 359 21.54 -10.16 -11.88
N VAL A 360 22.71 -10.72 -11.64
CA VAL A 360 23.88 -10.56 -12.51
C VAL A 360 24.04 -11.76 -13.44
N GLU A 361 23.67 -12.95 -12.94
CA GLU A 361 23.73 -14.20 -13.66
C GLU A 361 22.35 -14.70 -14.03
N LEU A 362 22.25 -15.53 -15.06
CA LEU A 362 20.99 -16.07 -15.54
C LEU A 362 20.29 -16.96 -14.49
N ASP A 363 21.06 -17.68 -13.70
CA ASP A 363 20.55 -18.52 -12.61
C ASP A 363 19.86 -17.69 -11.53
N GLU A 364 20.44 -16.55 -11.16
CA GLU A 364 19.85 -15.58 -10.22
C GLU A 364 18.54 -15.01 -10.79
N LEU A 365 18.50 -14.73 -12.09
CA LEU A 365 17.28 -14.25 -12.77
C LEU A 365 16.16 -15.30 -12.73
N TYR A 366 16.49 -16.56 -12.95
CA TYR A 366 15.51 -17.65 -12.84
C TYR A 366 14.99 -17.82 -11.41
N ILE A 367 15.86 -17.65 -10.40
CA ILE A 367 15.44 -17.67 -9.01
C ILE A 367 14.48 -16.48 -8.75
N GLU A 368 14.81 -15.27 -9.22
CA GLU A 368 13.92 -14.09 -9.05
C GLU A 368 12.54 -14.32 -9.71
N PHE A 369 12.50 -14.91 -10.90
CA PHE A 369 11.23 -15.24 -11.56
C PHE A 369 10.42 -16.31 -10.81
N ALA A 370 11.07 -17.32 -10.27
CA ALA A 370 10.39 -18.33 -9.46
C ALA A 370 9.78 -17.71 -8.19
N LEU A 371 10.52 -16.84 -7.54
CA LEU A 371 10.06 -16.09 -6.37
C LEU A 371 8.90 -15.14 -6.73
N ALA A 372 9.02 -14.39 -7.82
CA ALA A 372 7.99 -13.49 -8.31
C ALA A 372 6.66 -14.24 -8.60
N ARG A 373 6.74 -15.41 -9.24
CA ARG A 373 5.56 -16.25 -9.52
C ARG A 373 4.85 -16.70 -8.24
N GLU A 374 5.59 -17.16 -7.24
CA GLU A 374 4.97 -17.56 -5.97
C GLU A 374 4.45 -16.38 -5.15
N LEU A 375 5.12 -15.24 -5.15
CA LEU A 375 4.62 -14.00 -4.53
C LEU A 375 3.28 -13.58 -5.15
N ILE A 376 3.20 -13.54 -6.49
CA ILE A 376 1.98 -13.19 -7.22
C ILE A 376 0.88 -14.22 -6.95
N ASN A 377 1.21 -15.51 -6.96
CA ASN A 377 0.25 -16.59 -6.72
C ASN A 377 -0.38 -16.48 -5.32
N VAL A 378 0.43 -16.22 -4.29
CA VAL A 378 -0.07 -16.00 -2.92
C VAL A 378 -0.93 -14.74 -2.85
N ALA A 379 -0.45 -13.63 -3.40
CA ALA A 379 -1.15 -12.34 -3.35
C ALA A 379 -2.49 -12.39 -4.10
N LEU A 380 -2.53 -13.00 -5.30
CA LEU A 380 -3.77 -13.22 -6.06
C LEU A 380 -4.76 -14.10 -5.32
N GLY A 381 -4.28 -15.19 -4.69
CA GLY A 381 -5.13 -16.09 -3.90
C GLY A 381 -5.83 -15.38 -2.74
N GLU A 382 -5.17 -14.39 -2.11
CA GLU A 382 -5.77 -13.57 -1.06
C GLU A 382 -6.71 -12.50 -1.63
N ALA A 383 -6.30 -11.79 -2.69
CA ALA A 383 -7.09 -10.74 -3.31
C ALA A 383 -8.44 -11.24 -3.83
N ARG A 384 -8.48 -12.42 -4.43
CA ARG A 384 -9.69 -13.05 -4.97
C ARG A 384 -10.80 -13.21 -3.94
N LYS A 385 -10.48 -13.40 -2.67
CA LYS A 385 -11.47 -13.55 -1.58
C LYS A 385 -12.41 -12.34 -1.45
N SER A 386 -12.01 -11.18 -1.95
CA SER A 386 -12.81 -9.95 -1.96
C SER A 386 -13.53 -9.69 -3.29
N TRP A 387 -13.34 -10.54 -4.31
CA TRP A 387 -13.90 -10.31 -5.64
C TRP A 387 -15.37 -10.75 -5.75
N PRO A 388 -16.17 -10.08 -6.61
CA PRO A 388 -17.56 -10.45 -6.80
C PRO A 388 -17.73 -11.87 -7.34
N GLY A 389 -18.66 -12.65 -6.74
CA GLY A 389 -19.02 -13.98 -7.19
C GLY A 389 -18.00 -15.09 -6.90
N GLU A 390 -16.98 -14.84 -6.08
CA GLU A 390 -16.00 -15.86 -5.71
C GLU A 390 -16.61 -16.96 -4.82
N GLY A 391 -17.61 -16.63 -3.99
CA GLY A 391 -18.32 -17.60 -3.14
C GLY A 391 -19.08 -18.70 -3.90
N ASP A 392 -19.50 -18.42 -5.14
CA ASP A 392 -20.25 -19.37 -6.01
C ASP A 392 -19.34 -20.14 -6.99
N ARG A 393 -18.08 -19.69 -7.12
CA ARG A 393 -17.15 -20.29 -8.09
C ARG A 393 -16.21 -21.27 -7.40
N GLY A 394 -16.59 -22.54 -7.33
CA GLY A 394 -15.69 -23.64 -6.97
C GLY A 394 -14.53 -23.88 -7.99
N SER A 395 -14.20 -22.87 -8.79
CA SER A 395 -13.21 -22.92 -9.88
C SER A 395 -11.91 -22.26 -9.43
N SER A 396 -10.78 -22.93 -9.68
CA SER A 396 -9.43 -22.37 -9.49
C SER A 396 -9.07 -21.31 -10.54
N LEU A 397 -9.92 -21.09 -11.55
CA LEU A 397 -9.67 -20.15 -12.64
C LEU A 397 -10.00 -18.71 -12.23
N LEU A 398 -9.21 -17.76 -12.71
CA LEU A 398 -9.50 -16.34 -12.60
C LEU A 398 -10.74 -15.98 -13.42
N PRO A 399 -11.54 -15.00 -12.97
CA PRO A 399 -12.57 -14.41 -13.84
C PRO A 399 -11.92 -13.80 -15.08
N ALA A 400 -12.72 -13.52 -16.11
CA ALA A 400 -12.21 -12.88 -17.32
C ALA A 400 -11.69 -11.46 -16.97
N MET A 401 -10.41 -11.23 -17.21
CA MET A 401 -9.70 -9.97 -16.92
C MET A 401 -9.08 -9.40 -18.18
N GLU A 402 -9.40 -8.14 -18.51
CA GLU A 402 -8.85 -7.42 -19.65
C GLU A 402 -9.07 -5.91 -19.50
N PRO A 403 -7.99 -5.08 -19.55
CA PRO A 403 -6.58 -5.48 -19.64
C PRO A 403 -6.00 -6.04 -18.33
N ILE A 404 -4.80 -6.62 -18.43
CA ILE A 404 -3.93 -6.94 -17.30
C ILE A 404 -2.73 -6.00 -17.36
N ILE A 405 -2.46 -5.29 -16.26
CA ILE A 405 -1.36 -4.33 -16.14
C ILE A 405 -0.42 -4.82 -15.05
N ALA A 406 0.85 -4.94 -15.38
CA ALA A 406 1.85 -5.49 -14.47
C ALA A 406 3.08 -4.58 -14.37
N PRO A 407 3.01 -3.51 -13.56
CA PRO A 407 4.18 -2.71 -13.21
C PRO A 407 5.13 -3.49 -12.27
N GLY A 408 6.29 -2.90 -12.01
CA GLY A 408 7.35 -3.52 -11.22
C GLY A 408 8.53 -3.96 -12.09
N SER A 409 9.75 -3.77 -11.58
CA SER A 409 10.95 -3.95 -12.39
C SER A 409 11.13 -5.39 -12.88
N VAL A 410 10.85 -6.38 -12.05
CA VAL A 410 10.96 -7.80 -12.42
C VAL A 410 9.96 -8.20 -13.53
N LEU A 411 8.82 -7.51 -13.65
CA LEU A 411 7.79 -7.79 -14.65
C LEU A 411 7.97 -6.96 -15.93
N SER A 412 8.55 -5.75 -15.82
CA SER A 412 8.61 -4.78 -16.92
C SER A 412 10.00 -4.59 -17.52
N GLN A 413 11.07 -5.05 -16.86
CA GLN A 413 12.46 -4.83 -17.29
C GLN A 413 13.21 -6.15 -17.52
N THR A 414 12.49 -7.21 -17.85
CA THR A 414 13.08 -8.49 -18.23
C THR A 414 13.84 -8.36 -19.55
N PRO A 415 14.99 -9.05 -19.72
CA PRO A 415 15.77 -8.96 -20.96
C PRO A 415 15.02 -9.45 -22.20
N HIS A 416 14.04 -10.32 -22.02
CA HIS A 416 13.23 -10.89 -23.08
C HIS A 416 11.77 -11.09 -22.63
N PRO A 417 10.76 -10.70 -23.44
CA PRO A 417 9.34 -10.81 -23.08
C PRO A 417 8.84 -12.25 -22.84
N GLY A 418 9.61 -13.24 -23.24
CA GLY A 418 9.27 -14.66 -23.05
C GLY A 418 9.70 -15.28 -21.72
N TYR A 419 10.37 -14.51 -20.85
CA TYR A 419 10.77 -14.97 -19.52
C TYR A 419 9.73 -14.74 -18.41
#